data_77dacde06ef27851dca6834dcee37bec
#
_entry.id   77dacde06ef27851dca6834dcee37bec
#
_cell.length_a   1.000
_cell.length_b   1.000
_cell.length_c   1.000
_cell.angle_alpha   90.00
_cell.angle_beta   90.00
_cell.angle_gamma   90.00
#
_symmetry.space_group_name_H-M   'P 1'
#
loop_
_entity.id
_entity.type
_entity.pdbx_description
1 polymer ?
#
loop_
_entity_poly.entity_id
_entity_poly.type
_entity_poly.pdbx_seq_one_letter_code
_entity_poly.pdbx_strand_id
1 'polypeptide(L)'
;MGQGGARQGGLRRGVIVDIDKTARAISNAIAQAEEKSNIDIKQVIVGLPANYLQMQRVHGMITIANNGQSREIVDQDVLNLAREALTQSIPPERTVIDLMPTEFTVDGFDGIKDPRGMVGVRLEMKGTLYTGPKTIIHNAKKAIQKAGYTVRDFVVSPIATGFNLLNDGEQDFGTIVIDLGGGQTTTSIIHDHQLKYSYVDPEGGQYITKDISTVLNTSLKNAEQLKRDHGFADSTQADDNVQIDVDVVGQDKPVQYSERYLSEVIEARVRQIFNRVARQLERINAPELPGGVILIGGVAALPGISSLAKQYFSGNVKVFVPEQMGIRHPRFATSYALGLYEDRLSGIDRLIKQVVQEADFGKTTAENNDANHQPQSESAVNSNSRPIQKRADREQNTKKKDGSFSNKFKSLFNNLFD
;
A
#
# COMPACT_ATOMS: atom_id res chain seq x y z
N MET A 1 0.77 18.77 17.04
CA MET A 1 0.87 17.48 16.30
C MET A 1 2.12 16.76 16.75
N GLY A 2 2.01 15.49 17.19
CA GLY A 2 3.16 14.67 17.59
C GLY A 2 3.61 13.76 16.44
N GLN A 3 4.90 13.56 16.29
CA GLN A 3 5.46 12.64 15.33
C GLN A 3 6.51 11.75 15.99
N GLY A 4 6.49 10.47 15.65
CA GLY A 4 7.48 9.50 16.07
C GLY A 4 8.04 8.71 14.91
N GLY A 5 9.21 8.15 15.12
CA GLY A 5 9.87 7.32 14.14
C GLY A 5 10.82 6.34 14.79
N ALA A 6 10.85 5.12 14.31
CA ALA A 6 11.75 4.09 14.80
C ALA A 6 12.45 3.36 13.65
N ARG A 7 13.70 2.93 13.87
CA ARG A 7 14.39 2.05 12.93
C ARG A 7 13.68 0.72 12.89
N GLN A 8 13.33 0.32 11.68
CA GLN A 8 12.55 -0.87 11.41
C GLN A 8 13.48 -2.06 11.11
N GLY A 9 13.45 -3.08 12.00
CA GLY A 9 14.23 -4.32 11.82
C GLY A 9 13.38 -5.55 11.55
N GLY A 10 12.04 -5.43 11.65
CA GLY A 10 11.08 -6.52 11.50
C GLY A 10 10.33 -6.56 10.17
N LEU A 11 10.54 -5.57 9.28
CA LEU A 11 9.96 -5.55 7.94
C LEU A 11 11.02 -5.85 6.87
N ARG A 12 10.57 -6.55 5.84
CA ARG A 12 11.36 -6.77 4.62
C ARG A 12 10.47 -6.57 3.41
N ARG A 13 10.84 -5.64 2.53
CA ARG A 13 10.05 -5.30 1.33
C ARG A 13 8.58 -5.04 1.66
N GLY A 14 8.31 -4.20 2.65
CA GLY A 14 6.95 -3.86 3.08
C GLY A 14 6.18 -4.93 3.85
N VAL A 15 6.71 -6.14 4.02
CA VAL A 15 6.04 -7.25 4.71
C VAL A 15 6.70 -7.52 6.06
N ILE A 16 5.89 -7.79 7.11
CA ILE A 16 6.37 -8.13 8.44
C ILE A 16 6.94 -9.55 8.42
N VAL A 17 8.24 -9.68 8.76
CA VAL A 17 8.97 -10.95 8.86
C VAL A 17 9.37 -11.27 10.31
N ASP A 18 9.30 -10.29 11.21
CA ASP A 18 9.59 -10.44 12.64
C ASP A 18 8.61 -9.55 13.42
N ILE A 19 7.61 -10.19 14.03
CA ILE A 19 6.53 -9.51 14.76
C ILE A 19 7.08 -8.78 15.99
N ASP A 20 8.05 -9.36 16.69
CA ASP A 20 8.60 -8.80 17.94
C ASP A 20 9.40 -7.52 17.69
N LYS A 21 10.26 -7.55 16.68
CA LYS A 21 11.01 -6.35 16.29
C LYS A 21 10.09 -5.27 15.77
N THR A 22 9.05 -5.64 15.01
CA THR A 22 8.04 -4.71 14.51
C THR A 22 7.26 -4.09 15.65
N ALA A 23 6.78 -4.88 16.61
CA ALA A 23 6.04 -4.39 17.78
C ALA A 23 6.86 -3.39 18.59
N ARG A 24 8.14 -3.68 18.85
CA ARG A 24 9.04 -2.75 19.55
C ARG A 24 9.23 -1.43 18.79
N ALA A 25 9.38 -1.50 17.47
CA ALA A 25 9.52 -0.31 16.64
C ALA A 25 8.23 0.55 16.64
N ILE A 26 7.06 -0.09 16.59
CA ILE A 26 5.76 0.58 16.71
C ILE A 26 5.64 1.26 18.07
N SER A 27 5.87 0.54 19.16
CA SER A 27 5.78 1.09 20.51
C SER A 27 6.72 2.31 20.70
N ASN A 28 7.97 2.22 20.23
CA ASN A 28 8.91 3.33 20.27
C ASN A 28 8.46 4.54 19.46
N ALA A 29 7.88 4.32 18.28
CA ALA A 29 7.41 5.41 17.42
C ALA A 29 6.18 6.11 18.04
N ILE A 30 5.23 5.32 18.58
CA ILE A 30 4.03 5.88 19.20
C ILE A 30 4.40 6.63 20.48
N ALA A 31 5.25 6.08 21.35
CA ALA A 31 5.71 6.77 22.56
C ALA A 31 6.32 8.15 22.26
N GLN A 32 7.13 8.28 21.20
CA GLN A 32 7.65 9.58 20.76
C GLN A 32 6.55 10.53 20.26
N ALA A 33 5.50 9.99 19.62
CA ALA A 33 4.39 10.81 19.17
C ALA A 33 3.54 11.29 20.33
N GLU A 34 3.28 10.43 21.33
CA GLU A 34 2.57 10.73 22.57
C GLU A 34 3.31 11.83 23.37
N GLU A 35 4.61 11.66 23.58
CA GLU A 35 5.46 12.64 24.29
C GLU A 35 5.38 14.03 23.66
N LYS A 36 5.46 14.10 22.30
CA LYS A 36 5.42 15.38 21.58
C LYS A 36 4.03 15.99 21.46
N SER A 37 2.97 15.18 21.49
CA SER A 37 1.59 15.66 21.38
C SER A 37 0.90 15.83 22.71
N ASN A 38 1.42 15.24 23.78
CA ASN A 38 0.79 15.11 25.09
C ASN A 38 -0.61 14.46 25.01
N ILE A 39 -0.74 13.43 24.15
CA ILE A 39 -1.97 12.67 23.93
C ILE A 39 -1.67 11.19 24.15
N ASP A 40 -2.51 10.49 24.91
CA ASP A 40 -2.45 9.03 25.10
C ASP A 40 -3.14 8.34 23.92
N ILE A 41 -2.42 7.52 23.17
CA ILE A 41 -2.89 6.84 21.98
C ILE A 41 -3.28 5.40 22.33
N LYS A 42 -4.54 5.02 22.10
CA LYS A 42 -5.05 3.65 22.34
C LYS A 42 -5.28 2.88 21.03
N GLN A 43 -5.67 3.61 19.99
CA GLN A 43 -6.06 3.06 18.71
C GLN A 43 -5.26 3.69 17.58
N VAL A 44 -4.98 2.90 16.55
CA VAL A 44 -4.20 3.34 15.41
C VAL A 44 -4.85 2.96 14.08
N ILE A 45 -4.71 3.83 13.09
CA ILE A 45 -4.97 3.52 11.69
C ILE A 45 -3.67 2.94 11.11
N VAL A 46 -3.80 1.84 10.40
CA VAL A 46 -2.65 1.09 9.86
C VAL A 46 -2.61 1.19 8.36
N GLY A 47 -1.59 1.86 7.83
CA GLY A 47 -1.32 1.86 6.40
C GLY A 47 -0.82 0.50 5.94
N LEU A 48 -1.58 -0.15 5.06
CA LEU A 48 -1.16 -1.37 4.39
C LEU A 48 -0.43 -1.05 3.09
N PRO A 49 0.70 -1.72 2.82
CA PRO A 49 1.36 -1.60 1.53
C PRO A 49 0.53 -2.26 0.43
N ALA A 50 0.70 -1.83 -0.81
CA ALA A 50 0.01 -2.40 -1.97
C ALA A 50 0.57 -3.76 -2.41
N ASN A 51 1.40 -4.42 -1.60
CA ASN A 51 1.95 -5.73 -1.90
C ASN A 51 0.83 -6.77 -2.04
N TYR A 52 0.72 -7.38 -3.21
CA TYR A 52 -0.30 -8.38 -3.52
C TYR A 52 -1.74 -7.85 -3.41
N LEU A 53 -1.94 -6.53 -3.47
CA LEU A 53 -3.27 -5.92 -3.57
C LEU A 53 -3.96 -6.42 -4.83
N GLN A 54 -5.22 -6.81 -4.71
CA GLN A 54 -6.10 -7.05 -5.85
C GLN A 54 -7.26 -6.07 -5.78
N MET A 55 -7.58 -5.52 -6.92
CA MET A 55 -8.70 -4.61 -7.14
C MET A 55 -9.68 -5.31 -8.06
N GLN A 56 -10.95 -5.41 -7.66
CA GLN A 56 -12.00 -6.06 -8.41
C GLN A 56 -13.20 -5.13 -8.49
N ARG A 57 -13.73 -4.90 -9.68
CA ARG A 57 -15.01 -4.22 -9.85
C ARG A 57 -16.10 -5.10 -9.28
N VAL A 58 -16.97 -4.51 -8.48
CA VAL A 58 -18.13 -5.17 -7.87
C VAL A 58 -19.39 -4.40 -8.19
N HIS A 59 -20.48 -5.13 -8.23
CA HIS A 59 -21.83 -4.58 -8.42
C HIS A 59 -22.75 -5.24 -7.39
N GLY A 60 -23.45 -4.42 -6.64
CA GLY A 60 -24.50 -4.86 -5.72
C GLY A 60 -25.86 -4.30 -6.17
N MET A 61 -26.93 -5.01 -5.90
CA MET A 61 -28.30 -4.58 -6.21
C MET A 61 -29.27 -5.08 -5.13
N ILE A 62 -30.11 -4.19 -4.64
CA ILE A 62 -31.18 -4.56 -3.72
C ILE A 62 -32.50 -3.92 -4.16
N THR A 63 -33.61 -4.56 -3.77
CA THR A 63 -34.93 -3.99 -3.86
C THR A 63 -35.28 -3.29 -2.56
N ILE A 64 -35.66 -2.01 -2.64
CA ILE A 64 -35.98 -1.17 -1.48
C ILE A 64 -37.49 -0.92 -1.32
N ALA A 65 -38.30 -1.44 -2.27
CA ALA A 65 -39.75 -1.29 -2.24
C ALA A 65 -40.36 -1.89 -0.98
N ASN A 66 -41.38 -1.20 -0.44
CA ASN A 66 -42.24 -1.73 0.61
C ASN A 66 -43.59 -2.08 0.01
N ASN A 67 -43.97 -3.37 0.02
CA ASN A 67 -45.21 -3.87 -0.63
C ASN A 67 -45.36 -3.45 -2.11
N GLY A 68 -44.25 -3.37 -2.85
CA GLY A 68 -44.23 -2.96 -4.26
C GLY A 68 -44.31 -1.45 -4.49
N GLN A 69 -44.32 -0.64 -3.44
CA GLN A 69 -44.33 0.83 -3.52
C GLN A 69 -42.93 1.39 -3.28
N SER A 70 -42.58 2.43 -4.02
CA SER A 70 -41.34 3.19 -3.80
C SER A 70 -41.33 3.82 -2.41
N ARG A 71 -40.16 3.89 -1.80
CA ARG A 71 -39.90 4.58 -0.55
C ARG A 71 -38.59 5.32 -0.54
N GLU A 72 -38.38 6.15 0.43
CA GLU A 72 -37.12 6.85 0.67
C GLU A 72 -36.01 5.86 1.05
N ILE A 73 -34.82 6.09 0.50
CA ILE A 73 -33.59 5.34 0.75
C ILE A 73 -32.99 5.86 2.05
N VAL A 74 -32.68 4.94 2.97
CA VAL A 74 -32.10 5.23 4.28
C VAL A 74 -30.73 4.55 4.43
N ASP A 75 -29.98 4.91 5.49
CA ASP A 75 -28.67 4.35 5.79
C ASP A 75 -28.65 2.81 5.78
N GLN A 76 -29.73 2.17 6.29
CA GLN A 76 -29.83 0.71 6.32
C GLN A 76 -29.86 0.08 4.93
N ASP A 77 -30.38 0.76 3.93
CA ASP A 77 -30.39 0.28 2.54
C ASP A 77 -28.98 0.30 1.97
N VAL A 78 -28.20 1.34 2.23
CA VAL A 78 -26.79 1.43 1.85
C VAL A 78 -25.97 0.33 2.51
N LEU A 79 -26.19 0.07 3.81
CA LEU A 79 -25.53 -1.03 4.53
C LEU A 79 -25.87 -2.39 3.92
N ASN A 80 -27.13 -2.64 3.58
CA ASN A 80 -27.59 -3.88 2.97
C ASN A 80 -27.01 -4.05 1.55
N LEU A 81 -26.97 -2.97 0.78
CA LEU A 81 -26.37 -2.96 -0.55
C LEU A 81 -24.86 -3.25 -0.51
N ALA A 82 -24.15 -2.65 0.44
CA ALA A 82 -22.72 -2.93 0.65
C ALA A 82 -22.49 -4.40 1.05
N ARG A 83 -23.34 -4.98 1.93
CA ARG A 83 -23.26 -6.41 2.28
C ARG A 83 -23.51 -7.29 1.06
N GLU A 84 -24.48 -6.96 0.21
CA GLU A 84 -24.73 -7.68 -1.04
C GLU A 84 -23.52 -7.64 -1.97
N ALA A 85 -22.90 -6.47 -2.15
CA ALA A 85 -21.69 -6.34 -2.96
C ALA A 85 -20.50 -7.16 -2.42
N LEU A 86 -20.47 -7.45 -1.10
CA LEU A 86 -19.44 -8.29 -0.47
C LEU A 86 -19.72 -9.80 -0.53
N THR A 87 -20.89 -10.23 -1.03
CA THR A 87 -21.23 -11.68 -1.13
C THR A 87 -20.42 -12.41 -2.19
N GLN A 88 -19.61 -11.71 -2.96
CA GLN A 88 -18.75 -12.30 -3.98
C GLN A 88 -17.75 -13.29 -3.36
N SER A 89 -17.49 -14.37 -4.10
CA SER A 89 -16.52 -15.40 -3.69
C SER A 89 -15.11 -14.83 -3.66
N ILE A 90 -14.57 -14.68 -2.47
CA ILE A 90 -13.18 -14.26 -2.23
C ILE A 90 -12.36 -15.51 -1.93
N PRO A 91 -11.19 -15.71 -2.57
CA PRO A 91 -10.31 -16.84 -2.26
C PRO A 91 -10.01 -16.93 -0.76
N PRO A 92 -9.99 -18.14 -0.17
CA PRO A 92 -9.88 -18.32 1.29
C PRO A 92 -8.60 -17.75 1.90
N GLU A 93 -7.52 -17.59 1.11
CA GLU A 93 -6.25 -17.00 1.53
C GLU A 93 -6.27 -15.45 1.53
N ARG A 94 -7.35 -14.85 1.05
CA ARG A 94 -7.52 -13.38 0.97
C ARG A 94 -8.60 -12.89 1.92
N THR A 95 -8.53 -11.62 2.25
CA THR A 95 -9.60 -10.92 2.98
C THR A 95 -9.87 -9.55 2.34
N VAL A 96 -11.06 -9.02 2.59
CA VAL A 96 -11.44 -7.65 2.21
C VAL A 96 -10.62 -6.68 3.05
N ILE A 97 -10.10 -5.64 2.40
CA ILE A 97 -9.45 -4.50 3.05
C ILE A 97 -10.39 -3.30 3.01
N ASP A 98 -10.99 -3.06 1.83
CA ASP A 98 -11.88 -1.92 1.63
C ASP A 98 -12.87 -2.18 0.49
N LEU A 99 -13.98 -1.44 0.50
CA LEU A 99 -14.97 -1.37 -0.57
C LEU A 99 -15.27 0.10 -0.84
N MET A 100 -14.88 0.59 -2.01
CA MET A 100 -15.09 1.98 -2.40
C MET A 100 -16.17 2.08 -3.47
N PRO A 101 -17.29 2.77 -3.20
CA PRO A 101 -18.32 3.00 -4.20
C PRO A 101 -17.78 3.94 -5.28
N THR A 102 -18.14 3.67 -6.52
CA THR A 102 -17.89 4.55 -7.66
C THR A 102 -19.11 5.42 -7.93
N GLU A 103 -20.26 4.76 -8.02
CA GLU A 103 -21.54 5.41 -8.25
C GLU A 103 -22.68 4.53 -7.73
N PHE A 104 -23.81 5.17 -7.49
CA PHE A 104 -25.08 4.52 -7.22
C PHE A 104 -26.04 4.75 -8.36
N THR A 105 -26.98 3.82 -8.51
CA THR A 105 -28.10 3.89 -9.50
C THR A 105 -29.41 3.66 -8.77
N VAL A 106 -30.36 4.57 -8.94
CA VAL A 106 -31.73 4.46 -8.38
C VAL A 106 -32.71 4.35 -9.55
N ASP A 107 -33.44 3.24 -9.63
CA ASP A 107 -34.43 2.97 -10.68
C ASP A 107 -33.92 3.19 -12.11
N GLY A 108 -32.60 2.93 -12.34
CA GLY A 108 -31.94 3.07 -13.62
C GLY A 108 -31.31 4.45 -13.88
N PHE A 109 -31.43 5.38 -12.96
CA PHE A 109 -30.69 6.67 -13.00
C PHE A 109 -29.34 6.49 -12.33
N ASP A 110 -28.27 6.57 -13.09
CA ASP A 110 -26.88 6.38 -12.66
C ASP A 110 -26.19 7.69 -12.27
N GLY A 111 -24.88 7.61 -11.93
CA GLY A 111 -24.05 8.77 -11.56
C GLY A 111 -24.35 9.39 -10.19
N ILE A 112 -25.18 8.75 -9.37
CA ILE A 112 -25.53 9.24 -8.05
C ILE A 112 -24.38 8.98 -7.08
N LYS A 113 -23.95 10.02 -6.34
CA LYS A 113 -22.86 9.91 -5.35
C LYS A 113 -23.37 9.53 -3.96
N ASP A 114 -24.55 10.03 -3.57
CA ASP A 114 -25.23 9.67 -2.32
C ASP A 114 -26.73 9.48 -2.61
N PRO A 115 -27.26 8.25 -2.52
CA PRO A 115 -28.66 7.96 -2.84
C PRO A 115 -29.62 8.22 -1.67
N ARG A 116 -29.11 8.53 -0.47
CA ARG A 116 -29.94 8.70 0.74
C ARG A 116 -30.88 9.89 0.59
N GLY A 117 -32.12 9.72 1.04
CA GLY A 117 -33.17 10.71 0.88
C GLY A 117 -33.85 10.68 -0.49
N MET A 118 -33.34 9.96 -1.47
CA MET A 118 -34.03 9.74 -2.76
C MET A 118 -35.12 8.68 -2.60
N VAL A 119 -36.14 8.77 -3.43
CA VAL A 119 -37.25 7.79 -3.45
C VAL A 119 -37.05 6.84 -4.64
N GLY A 120 -37.16 5.53 -4.39
CA GLY A 120 -37.00 4.52 -5.44
C GLY A 120 -37.51 3.15 -5.04
N VAL A 121 -37.44 2.22 -5.97
CA VAL A 121 -37.77 0.79 -5.83
C VAL A 121 -36.55 -0.08 -5.84
N ARG A 122 -35.55 0.28 -6.65
CA ARG A 122 -34.31 -0.47 -6.84
C ARG A 122 -33.11 0.44 -6.62
N LEU A 123 -32.16 -0.06 -5.81
CA LEU A 123 -30.90 0.60 -5.55
C LEU A 123 -29.76 -0.31 -5.97
N GLU A 124 -28.83 0.23 -6.77
CA GLU A 124 -27.64 -0.45 -7.23
C GLU A 124 -26.40 0.35 -6.85
N MET A 125 -25.26 -0.33 -6.68
CA MET A 125 -23.95 0.27 -6.45
C MET A 125 -22.92 -0.40 -7.34
N LYS A 126 -22.15 0.39 -8.06
CA LYS A 126 -20.88 -0.03 -8.64
C LYS A 126 -19.74 0.43 -7.73
N GLY A 127 -18.72 -0.38 -7.58
CA GLY A 127 -17.58 -0.04 -6.73
C GLY A 127 -16.36 -0.89 -7.02
N THR A 128 -15.28 -0.57 -6.30
CA THR A 128 -14.03 -1.35 -6.34
C THR A 128 -13.81 -2.01 -4.98
N LEU A 129 -13.70 -3.33 -5.01
CA LEU A 129 -13.34 -4.16 -3.86
C LEU A 129 -11.83 -4.33 -3.81
N TYR A 130 -11.24 -3.97 -2.68
CA TYR A 130 -9.82 -4.14 -2.40
C TYR A 130 -9.60 -5.34 -1.50
N THR A 131 -8.79 -6.30 -1.94
CA THR A 131 -8.47 -7.49 -1.17
C THR A 131 -6.97 -7.68 -1.05
N GLY A 132 -6.53 -8.29 0.05
CA GLY A 132 -5.13 -8.59 0.31
C GLY A 132 -4.95 -9.97 0.95
N PRO A 133 -3.71 -10.49 1.02
CA PRO A 133 -3.42 -11.74 1.72
C PRO A 133 -3.76 -11.63 3.21
N LYS A 134 -4.52 -12.59 3.75
CA LYS A 134 -4.85 -12.66 5.19
C LYS A 134 -3.61 -12.59 6.07
N THR A 135 -2.50 -13.22 5.65
CA THR A 135 -1.25 -13.25 6.41
C THR A 135 -0.63 -11.87 6.65
N ILE A 136 -0.71 -10.97 5.65
CA ILE A 136 -0.18 -9.59 5.80
C ILE A 136 -1.00 -8.84 6.86
N ILE A 137 -2.33 -8.90 6.76
CA ILE A 137 -3.25 -8.22 7.67
C ILE A 137 -3.15 -8.81 9.08
N HIS A 138 -3.13 -10.14 9.20
CA HIS A 138 -2.97 -10.83 10.47
C HIS A 138 -1.65 -10.45 11.17
N ASN A 139 -0.53 -10.47 10.46
CA ASN A 139 0.77 -10.12 11.03
C ASN A 139 0.82 -8.64 11.45
N ALA A 140 0.21 -7.73 10.69
CA ALA A 140 0.09 -6.33 11.06
C ALA A 140 -0.74 -6.17 12.34
N LYS A 141 -1.93 -6.78 12.40
CA LYS A 141 -2.80 -6.77 13.59
C LYS A 141 -2.07 -7.32 14.82
N LYS A 142 -1.36 -8.45 14.65
CA LYS A 142 -0.61 -9.10 15.74
C LYS A 142 0.55 -8.24 16.25
N ALA A 143 1.28 -7.56 15.37
CA ALA A 143 2.37 -6.67 15.76
C ALA A 143 1.86 -5.43 16.53
N ILE A 144 0.74 -4.85 16.09
CA ILE A 144 0.08 -3.71 16.77
C ILE A 144 -0.42 -4.13 18.16
N GLN A 145 -1.11 -5.27 18.26
CA GLN A 145 -1.60 -5.80 19.53
C GLN A 145 -0.45 -6.10 20.50
N LYS A 146 0.67 -6.66 20.00
CA LYS A 146 1.86 -6.92 20.80
C LYS A 146 2.58 -5.64 21.25
N ALA A 147 2.42 -4.56 20.50
CA ALA A 147 2.88 -3.22 20.89
C ALA A 147 2.00 -2.54 21.96
N GLY A 148 0.85 -3.12 22.32
CA GLY A 148 -0.07 -2.61 23.32
C GLY A 148 -1.22 -1.75 22.77
N TYR A 149 -1.43 -1.73 21.46
CA TYR A 149 -2.43 -0.89 20.80
C TYR A 149 -3.49 -1.72 20.10
N THR A 150 -4.63 -1.10 19.77
CA THR A 150 -5.69 -1.70 18.97
C THR A 150 -5.73 -1.08 17.58
N VAL A 151 -6.06 -1.89 16.58
CA VAL A 151 -6.28 -1.40 15.21
C VAL A 151 -7.69 -0.83 15.14
N ARG A 152 -7.79 0.44 14.78
CA ARG A 152 -9.06 1.08 14.46
C ARG A 152 -9.48 0.75 13.02
N ASP A 153 -8.51 0.86 12.09
CA ASP A 153 -8.75 0.61 10.69
C ASP A 153 -7.49 0.20 9.95
N PHE A 154 -7.67 -0.58 8.86
CA PHE A 154 -6.65 -0.87 7.86
C PHE A 154 -6.95 -0.08 6.58
N VAL A 155 -5.99 0.70 6.11
CA VAL A 155 -6.12 1.52 4.91
C VAL A 155 -5.00 1.19 3.93
N VAL A 156 -5.33 0.96 2.68
CA VAL A 156 -4.31 0.80 1.63
C VAL A 156 -3.59 2.13 1.44
N SER A 157 -2.30 2.18 1.72
CA SER A 157 -1.52 3.44 1.69
C SER A 157 -1.67 4.24 0.38
N PRO A 158 -1.65 3.65 -0.81
CA PRO A 158 -1.96 4.33 -2.06
C PRO A 158 -3.31 5.05 -2.10
N ILE A 159 -4.35 4.46 -1.48
CA ILE A 159 -5.67 5.10 -1.40
C ILE A 159 -5.56 6.35 -0.53
N ALA A 160 -5.00 6.22 0.68
CA ALA A 160 -4.85 7.36 1.58
C ALA A 160 -4.03 8.50 0.94
N THR A 161 -2.91 8.18 0.25
CA THR A 161 -2.07 9.19 -0.40
C THR A 161 -2.79 9.85 -1.58
N GLY A 162 -3.52 9.09 -2.40
CA GLY A 162 -4.30 9.61 -3.50
C GLY A 162 -5.38 10.60 -3.03
N PHE A 163 -6.14 10.23 -2.02
CA PHE A 163 -7.23 11.08 -1.50
C PHE A 163 -6.75 12.32 -0.75
N ASN A 164 -5.61 12.25 -0.07
CA ASN A 164 -5.24 13.28 0.90
C ASN A 164 -4.07 14.17 0.51
N LEU A 165 -3.25 13.76 -0.47
CA LEU A 165 -2.11 14.55 -0.92
C LEU A 165 -2.34 15.26 -2.24
N LEU A 166 -3.33 14.82 -3.02
CA LEU A 166 -3.70 15.38 -4.32
C LEU A 166 -4.82 16.41 -4.17
N ASN A 167 -4.77 17.47 -4.96
CA ASN A 167 -5.90 18.38 -5.11
C ASN A 167 -6.97 17.77 -6.05
N ASP A 168 -8.15 18.37 -6.10
CA ASP A 168 -9.28 17.85 -6.89
C ASP A 168 -8.93 17.67 -8.37
N GLY A 169 -8.30 18.67 -9.00
CA GLY A 169 -7.89 18.54 -10.41
C GLY A 169 -6.86 17.45 -10.66
N GLU A 170 -5.94 17.20 -9.72
CA GLU A 170 -4.98 16.10 -9.80
C GLU A 170 -5.67 14.74 -9.65
N GLN A 171 -6.75 14.66 -8.88
CA GLN A 171 -7.55 13.45 -8.74
C GLN A 171 -8.49 13.23 -9.94
N ASP A 172 -9.13 14.28 -10.45
CA ASP A 172 -10.04 14.21 -11.59
C ASP A 172 -9.30 13.84 -12.88
N PHE A 173 -8.26 14.60 -13.23
CA PHE A 173 -7.54 14.44 -14.50
C PHE A 173 -6.43 13.39 -14.45
N GLY A 174 -6.15 12.88 -13.28
CA GLY A 174 -5.21 11.80 -13.04
C GLY A 174 -3.78 12.22 -12.74
N THR A 175 -3.18 11.48 -11.82
CA THR A 175 -1.81 11.69 -11.32
C THR A 175 -1.14 10.35 -11.02
N ILE A 176 0.15 10.26 -11.27
CA ILE A 176 0.98 9.14 -10.82
C ILE A 176 1.63 9.53 -9.50
N VAL A 177 1.40 8.77 -8.45
CA VAL A 177 2.08 8.92 -7.15
C VAL A 177 3.14 7.84 -7.01
N ILE A 178 4.40 8.22 -6.78
CA ILE A 178 5.51 7.30 -6.56
C ILE A 178 6.03 7.49 -5.13
N ASP A 179 5.76 6.51 -4.27
CA ASP A 179 6.31 6.45 -2.90
C ASP A 179 7.68 5.76 -2.94
N LEU A 180 8.73 6.57 -2.84
CA LEU A 180 10.13 6.14 -2.79
C LEU A 180 10.50 5.81 -1.34
N GLY A 181 10.01 4.66 -0.87
CA GLY A 181 10.21 4.19 0.50
C GLY A 181 11.60 3.62 0.78
N GLY A 182 11.84 3.21 2.02
CA GLY A 182 13.10 2.57 2.41
C GLY A 182 13.24 1.14 1.91
N GLY A 183 12.20 0.33 2.05
CA GLY A 183 12.21 -1.11 1.72
C GLY A 183 11.69 -1.47 0.33
N GLN A 184 10.93 -0.58 -0.28
CA GLN A 184 10.27 -0.74 -1.57
C GLN A 184 9.90 0.60 -2.18
N THR A 185 9.54 0.60 -3.45
CA THR A 185 8.96 1.73 -4.17
C THR A 185 7.55 1.35 -4.62
N THR A 186 6.55 2.18 -4.29
CA THR A 186 5.16 1.94 -4.71
C THR A 186 4.74 3.00 -5.70
N THR A 187 4.27 2.57 -6.88
CA THR A 187 3.71 3.45 -7.91
C THR A 187 2.21 3.25 -7.97
N SER A 188 1.45 4.32 -7.98
CA SER A 188 0.00 4.30 -8.00
C SER A 188 -0.54 5.30 -9.01
N ILE A 189 -1.59 4.94 -9.73
CA ILE A 189 -2.31 5.83 -10.63
C ILE A 189 -3.64 6.16 -9.97
N ILE A 190 -3.87 7.44 -9.74
CA ILE A 190 -5.12 8.01 -9.26
C ILE A 190 -5.78 8.72 -10.43
N HIS A 191 -7.05 8.47 -10.67
CA HIS A 191 -7.85 9.14 -11.70
C HIS A 191 -9.33 9.02 -11.32
N ASP A 192 -10.10 10.06 -11.57
CA ASP A 192 -11.52 10.12 -11.21
C ASP A 192 -11.74 9.73 -9.72
N HIS A 193 -10.96 10.33 -8.83
CA HIS A 193 -10.97 10.07 -7.37
C HIS A 193 -10.82 8.60 -6.98
N GLN A 194 -10.18 7.78 -7.82
CA GLN A 194 -10.04 6.35 -7.59
C GLN A 194 -8.59 5.88 -7.78
N LEU A 195 -8.20 4.88 -7.01
CA LEU A 195 -6.98 4.13 -7.29
C LEU A 195 -7.26 3.19 -8.47
N LYS A 196 -6.75 3.54 -9.64
CA LYS A 196 -6.93 2.74 -10.88
C LYS A 196 -5.87 1.64 -11.01
N TYR A 197 -4.66 1.88 -10.51
CA TYR A 197 -3.56 0.93 -10.61
C TYR A 197 -2.57 1.10 -9.45
N SER A 198 -1.94 0.02 -9.03
CA SER A 198 -0.81 0.07 -8.11
C SER A 198 0.21 -1.02 -8.44
N TYR A 199 1.49 -0.65 -8.39
CA TYR A 199 2.64 -1.53 -8.60
C TYR A 199 3.66 -1.33 -7.48
N VAL A 200 4.26 -2.42 -7.01
CA VAL A 200 5.30 -2.40 -5.99
C VAL A 200 6.60 -2.95 -6.56
N ASP A 201 7.61 -2.10 -6.66
CA ASP A 201 8.99 -2.51 -6.89
C ASP A 201 9.64 -2.90 -5.55
N PRO A 202 10.26 -4.07 -5.43
CA PRO A 202 10.81 -4.56 -4.16
C PRO A 202 12.11 -3.86 -3.72
N GLU A 203 12.52 -2.80 -4.40
CA GLU A 203 13.70 -2.00 -4.08
C GLU A 203 13.33 -0.58 -3.68
N GLY A 204 14.07 -0.06 -2.72
CA GLY A 204 13.92 1.28 -2.17
C GLY A 204 15.25 1.78 -1.59
N GLY A 205 15.18 2.76 -0.71
CA GLY A 205 16.36 3.44 -0.15
C GLY A 205 17.37 2.55 0.55
N GLN A 206 16.97 1.38 1.06
CA GLN A 206 17.89 0.41 1.66
C GLN A 206 18.83 -0.23 0.63
N TYR A 207 18.42 -0.33 -0.63
CA TYR A 207 19.28 -0.81 -1.70
C TYR A 207 20.33 0.23 -2.08
N ILE A 208 19.95 1.52 -2.09
CA ILE A 208 20.93 2.62 -2.24
C ILE A 208 21.97 2.54 -1.13
N THR A 209 21.53 2.40 0.13
CA THR A 209 22.42 2.28 1.30
C THR A 209 23.35 1.07 1.17
N LYS A 210 22.83 -0.07 0.68
CA LYS A 210 23.63 -1.28 0.45
C LYS A 210 24.68 -1.07 -0.65
N ASP A 211 24.33 -0.39 -1.73
CA ASP A 211 25.29 -0.10 -2.81
C ASP A 211 26.42 0.79 -2.31
N ILE A 212 26.10 1.86 -1.58
CA ILE A 212 27.10 2.73 -0.93
C ILE A 212 28.00 1.90 0.00
N SER A 213 27.42 1.07 0.86
CA SER A 213 28.16 0.20 1.78
C SER A 213 29.12 -0.73 1.04
N THR A 214 28.69 -1.27 -0.09
CA THR A 214 29.49 -2.20 -0.91
C THR A 214 30.59 -1.48 -1.67
N VAL A 215 30.27 -0.36 -2.33
CA VAL A 215 31.21 0.38 -3.19
C VAL A 215 32.29 1.07 -2.35
N LEU A 216 31.90 1.69 -1.22
CA LEU A 216 32.81 2.40 -0.33
C LEU A 216 33.39 1.49 0.77
N ASN A 217 33.06 0.20 0.76
CA ASN A 217 33.47 -0.78 1.78
C ASN A 217 33.27 -0.28 3.21
N THR A 218 32.11 0.31 3.51
CA THR A 218 31.76 0.89 4.82
C THR A 218 30.56 0.19 5.44
N SER A 219 30.29 0.42 6.73
CA SER A 219 29.16 -0.18 7.41
C SER A 219 27.82 0.34 6.85
N LEU A 220 26.75 -0.48 6.91
CA LEU A 220 25.41 -0.03 6.49
C LEU A 220 24.94 1.20 7.28
N LYS A 221 25.39 1.36 8.53
CA LYS A 221 25.07 2.53 9.36
C LYS A 221 25.72 3.79 8.79
N ASN A 222 27.01 3.73 8.48
CA ASN A 222 27.75 4.85 7.88
C ASN A 222 27.25 5.15 6.48
N ALA A 223 27.01 4.14 5.66
CA ALA A 223 26.43 4.29 4.31
C ALA A 223 25.06 5.01 4.33
N GLU A 224 24.19 4.69 5.31
CA GLU A 224 22.91 5.39 5.49
C GLU A 224 23.11 6.86 5.90
N GLN A 225 24.09 7.11 6.77
CA GLN A 225 24.45 8.46 7.20
C GLN A 225 24.97 9.29 6.01
N LEU A 226 25.94 8.74 5.26
CA LEU A 226 26.52 9.37 4.06
C LEU A 226 25.45 9.73 3.04
N LYS A 227 24.53 8.79 2.76
CA LYS A 227 23.40 9.02 1.84
C LYS A 227 22.56 10.22 2.26
N ARG A 228 22.30 10.37 3.56
CA ARG A 228 21.42 11.43 4.06
C ARG A 228 22.10 12.79 4.12
N ASP A 229 23.39 12.80 4.46
CA ASP A 229 24.11 14.03 4.74
C ASP A 229 24.75 14.64 3.47
N HIS A 230 25.15 13.77 2.52
CA HIS A 230 25.95 14.16 1.34
C HIS A 230 25.40 13.62 0.01
N GLY A 231 24.28 12.88 0.02
CA GLY A 231 23.82 12.20 -1.17
C GLY A 231 22.95 13.07 -2.08
N PHE A 232 23.24 13.06 -3.38
CA PHE A 232 22.40 13.61 -4.44
C PHE A 232 21.85 12.49 -5.33
N ALA A 233 20.61 12.62 -5.76
CA ALA A 233 20.01 11.70 -6.73
C ALA A 233 20.48 12.01 -8.18
N ASP A 234 20.93 13.24 -8.43
CA ASP A 234 21.52 13.71 -9.67
C ASP A 234 22.96 14.14 -9.39
N SER A 235 23.91 13.30 -9.77
CA SER A 235 25.35 13.49 -9.49
C SER A 235 25.95 14.74 -10.13
N THR A 236 25.28 15.31 -11.16
CA THR A 236 25.71 16.57 -11.78
C THR A 236 25.54 17.78 -10.85
N GLN A 237 24.70 17.66 -9.81
CA GLN A 237 24.50 18.70 -8.80
C GLN A 237 25.45 18.59 -7.61
N ALA A 238 26.19 17.50 -7.50
CA ALA A 238 27.19 17.27 -6.45
C ALA A 238 28.53 17.90 -6.82
N ASP A 239 29.27 18.40 -5.82
CA ASP A 239 30.57 19.04 -6.01
C ASP A 239 31.70 17.99 -5.90
N ASP A 240 32.55 17.96 -6.91
CA ASP A 240 33.71 17.05 -6.94
C ASP A 240 34.84 17.51 -6.01
N ASN A 241 34.87 18.77 -5.63
CA ASN A 241 35.86 19.33 -4.70
C ASN A 241 35.53 19.08 -3.24
N VAL A 242 34.26 18.79 -2.91
CA VAL A 242 33.83 18.42 -1.55
C VAL A 242 34.26 16.98 -1.27
N GLN A 243 35.23 16.85 -0.33
CA GLN A 243 35.73 15.55 0.11
C GLN A 243 35.04 15.10 1.38
N ILE A 244 34.64 13.85 1.44
CA ILE A 244 33.90 13.21 2.51
C ILE A 244 34.78 12.13 3.13
N ASP A 245 35.02 12.21 4.43
CA ASP A 245 35.76 11.18 5.18
C ASP A 245 34.85 9.96 5.41
N VAL A 246 35.28 8.79 4.94
CA VAL A 246 34.54 7.54 5.03
C VAL A 246 35.34 6.52 5.84
N ASP A 247 34.74 6.00 6.91
CA ASP A 247 35.28 4.89 7.67
C ASP A 247 35.19 3.60 6.85
N VAL A 248 36.31 3.14 6.33
CA VAL A 248 36.42 1.94 5.52
C VAL A 248 36.74 0.73 6.39
N VAL A 249 36.02 -0.37 6.20
CA VAL A 249 36.23 -1.60 6.99
C VAL A 249 37.65 -2.14 6.76
N GLY A 250 38.38 -2.36 7.87
CA GLY A 250 39.75 -2.87 7.85
C GLY A 250 40.84 -1.80 7.61
N GLN A 251 40.48 -0.52 7.66
CA GLN A 251 41.43 0.59 7.65
C GLN A 251 41.38 1.39 8.95
N ASP A 252 42.56 1.79 9.44
CA ASP A 252 42.68 2.56 10.68
C ASP A 252 42.38 4.05 10.48
N LYS A 253 42.40 4.54 9.25
CA LYS A 253 42.14 5.93 8.90
C LYS A 253 41.00 6.03 7.90
N PRO A 254 40.16 7.07 7.99
CA PRO A 254 39.15 7.34 6.96
C PRO A 254 39.80 7.53 5.58
N VAL A 255 39.07 7.11 4.54
CA VAL A 255 39.41 7.35 3.15
C VAL A 255 38.54 8.47 2.62
N GLN A 256 39.11 9.39 1.85
CA GLN A 256 38.37 10.49 1.24
C GLN A 256 37.76 10.07 -0.08
N TYR A 257 36.49 10.37 -0.25
CA TYR A 257 35.74 10.26 -1.50
C TYR A 257 35.07 11.59 -1.82
N SER A 258 34.96 11.93 -3.11
CA SER A 258 34.23 13.13 -3.49
C SER A 258 32.71 12.93 -3.32
N GLU A 259 32.00 14.02 -3.02
CA GLU A 259 30.53 14.04 -2.95
C GLU A 259 29.89 13.57 -4.27
N ARG A 260 30.52 13.93 -5.40
CA ARG A 260 30.11 13.48 -6.73
C ARG A 260 30.20 11.96 -6.86
N TYR A 261 31.29 11.32 -6.44
CA TYR A 261 31.44 9.88 -6.51
C TYR A 261 30.39 9.13 -5.69
N LEU A 262 30.12 9.60 -4.47
CA LEU A 262 29.02 9.08 -3.65
C LEU A 262 27.68 9.20 -4.38
N SER A 263 27.44 10.36 -5.00
CA SER A 263 26.19 10.66 -5.69
C SER A 263 26.02 9.84 -6.97
N GLU A 264 27.08 9.51 -7.68
CA GLU A 264 27.05 8.58 -8.84
C GLU A 264 26.57 7.18 -8.43
N VAL A 265 26.98 6.69 -7.26
CA VAL A 265 26.49 5.41 -6.72
C VAL A 265 24.99 5.48 -6.40
N ILE A 266 24.55 6.58 -5.79
CA ILE A 266 23.14 6.81 -5.46
C ILE A 266 22.29 6.91 -6.74
N GLU A 267 22.72 7.75 -7.69
CA GLU A 267 22.05 7.98 -8.96
C GLU A 267 21.87 6.67 -9.75
N ALA A 268 22.89 5.83 -9.81
CA ALA A 268 22.86 4.56 -10.52
C ALA A 268 21.71 3.67 -10.02
N ARG A 269 21.48 3.61 -8.69
CA ARG A 269 20.38 2.84 -8.13
C ARG A 269 19.02 3.51 -8.36
N VAL A 270 18.93 4.81 -8.20
CA VAL A 270 17.67 5.55 -8.44
C VAL A 270 17.25 5.39 -9.91
N ARG A 271 18.20 5.50 -10.86
CA ARG A 271 17.94 5.25 -12.28
C ARG A 271 17.41 3.84 -12.54
N GLN A 272 17.94 2.82 -11.87
CA GLN A 272 17.41 1.46 -11.99
C GLN A 272 15.96 1.35 -11.50
N ILE A 273 15.62 1.98 -10.36
CA ILE A 273 14.26 1.99 -9.82
C ILE A 273 13.33 2.70 -10.80
N PHE A 274 13.67 3.91 -11.25
CA PHE A 274 12.85 4.67 -12.18
C PHE A 274 12.66 3.95 -13.52
N ASN A 275 13.69 3.29 -14.04
CA ASN A 275 13.60 2.51 -15.27
C ASN A 275 12.61 1.33 -15.13
N ARG A 276 12.59 0.64 -13.98
CA ARG A 276 11.61 -0.44 -13.74
C ARG A 276 10.20 0.10 -13.61
N VAL A 277 10.01 1.22 -12.92
CA VAL A 277 8.71 1.89 -12.81
C VAL A 277 8.22 2.34 -14.19
N ALA A 278 9.07 3.03 -14.96
CA ALA A 278 8.73 3.49 -16.31
C ALA A 278 8.32 2.32 -17.22
N ARG A 279 9.12 1.26 -17.26
CA ARG A 279 8.77 0.04 -18.04
C ARG A 279 7.46 -0.60 -17.59
N GLN A 280 7.14 -0.52 -16.30
CA GLN A 280 5.88 -1.05 -15.79
C GLN A 280 4.70 -0.18 -16.22
N LEU A 281 4.83 1.13 -16.22
CA LEU A 281 3.84 2.06 -16.75
C LEU A 281 3.63 1.87 -18.26
N GLU A 282 4.72 1.74 -19.02
CA GLU A 282 4.66 1.40 -20.46
C GLU A 282 3.94 0.07 -20.72
N ARG A 283 4.22 -0.97 -19.91
CA ARG A 283 3.59 -2.30 -20.07
C ARG A 283 2.08 -2.26 -19.93
N ILE A 284 1.55 -1.38 -19.09
CA ILE A 284 0.12 -1.20 -18.92
C ILE A 284 -0.44 -0.13 -19.85
N ASN A 285 0.38 0.44 -20.74
CA ASN A 285 0.04 1.58 -21.58
C ASN A 285 -0.58 2.73 -20.78
N ALA A 286 0.03 3.08 -19.64
CA ALA A 286 -0.43 4.19 -18.82
C ALA A 286 -0.45 5.47 -19.66
N PRO A 287 -1.56 6.21 -19.70
CA PRO A 287 -1.62 7.47 -20.44
C PRO A 287 -0.75 8.54 -19.78
N GLU A 288 -0.41 9.58 -20.52
CA GLU A 288 0.08 10.80 -19.93
C GLU A 288 -1.05 11.47 -19.14
N LEU A 289 -0.84 11.65 -17.84
CA LEU A 289 -1.83 12.20 -16.95
C LEU A 289 -1.56 13.69 -16.71
N PRO A 290 -2.56 14.58 -16.85
CA PRO A 290 -2.39 16.02 -16.65
C PRO A 290 -1.84 16.41 -15.28
N GLY A 291 -2.16 15.64 -14.22
CA GLY A 291 -1.61 15.84 -12.87
C GLY A 291 -0.13 15.51 -12.75
N GLY A 292 0.48 14.86 -13.76
CA GLY A 292 1.89 14.51 -13.80
C GLY A 292 2.29 13.46 -12.77
N VAL A 293 3.48 13.63 -12.19
CA VAL A 293 4.07 12.68 -11.23
C VAL A 293 4.37 13.37 -9.91
N ILE A 294 3.91 12.77 -8.82
CA ILE A 294 4.19 13.21 -7.45
C ILE A 294 5.08 12.19 -6.76
N LEU A 295 6.24 12.64 -6.29
CA LEU A 295 7.19 11.83 -5.54
C LEU A 295 6.97 12.06 -4.04
N ILE A 296 6.88 10.97 -3.28
CA ILE A 296 6.80 10.95 -1.82
C ILE A 296 7.78 9.94 -1.25
N GLY A 297 7.89 9.86 0.07
CA GLY A 297 8.77 8.89 0.73
C GLY A 297 10.15 9.45 1.05
N GLY A 298 10.94 8.68 1.80
CA GLY A 298 12.22 9.15 2.32
C GLY A 298 13.29 9.41 1.26
N VAL A 299 13.31 8.66 0.17
CA VAL A 299 14.26 8.83 -0.94
C VAL A 299 13.90 10.06 -1.80
N ALA A 300 12.62 10.46 -1.81
CA ALA A 300 12.20 11.68 -2.49
C ALA A 300 12.80 12.97 -1.90
N ALA A 301 13.44 12.89 -0.73
CA ALA A 301 14.16 14.02 -0.13
C ALA A 301 15.57 14.24 -0.71
N LEU A 302 16.09 13.31 -1.50
CA LEU A 302 17.43 13.48 -2.10
C LEU A 302 17.43 14.67 -3.06
N PRO A 303 18.39 15.60 -2.94
CA PRO A 303 18.55 16.67 -3.89
C PRO A 303 18.68 16.12 -5.32
N GLY A 304 18.12 16.82 -6.30
CA GLY A 304 18.16 16.40 -7.69
C GLY A 304 17.15 15.31 -8.10
N ILE A 305 16.38 14.73 -7.16
CA ILE A 305 15.46 13.62 -7.45
C ILE A 305 14.40 13.99 -8.51
N SER A 306 13.84 15.20 -8.46
CA SER A 306 12.86 15.67 -9.45
C SER A 306 13.47 15.87 -10.83
N SER A 307 14.71 16.36 -10.91
CA SER A 307 15.45 16.53 -12.18
C SER A 307 15.73 15.17 -12.82
N LEU A 308 16.15 14.20 -12.02
CA LEU A 308 16.37 12.83 -12.48
C LEU A 308 15.07 12.17 -12.93
N ALA A 309 13.99 12.31 -12.17
CA ALA A 309 12.69 11.71 -12.49
C ALA A 309 12.10 12.23 -13.81
N LYS A 310 12.30 13.52 -14.14
CA LYS A 310 11.87 14.10 -15.43
C LYS A 310 12.52 13.45 -16.65
N GLN A 311 13.60 12.70 -16.49
CA GLN A 311 14.23 11.94 -17.59
C GLN A 311 13.49 10.62 -17.90
N TYR A 312 12.62 10.18 -16.99
CA TYR A 312 11.90 8.90 -17.07
C TYR A 312 10.39 9.05 -17.20
N PHE A 313 9.83 10.15 -16.70
CA PHE A 313 8.39 10.35 -16.63
C PHE A 313 8.01 11.63 -17.34
N SER A 314 6.97 11.54 -18.18
CA SER A 314 6.39 12.69 -18.88
C SER A 314 5.62 13.59 -17.91
N GLY A 315 5.44 14.84 -18.31
CA GLY A 315 4.65 15.81 -17.57
C GLY A 315 5.40 16.49 -16.41
N ASN A 316 4.64 17.10 -15.52
CA ASN A 316 5.21 17.78 -14.36
C ASN A 316 5.61 16.80 -13.28
N VAL A 317 6.84 16.89 -12.77
CA VAL A 317 7.32 16.07 -11.65
C VAL A 317 7.57 16.97 -10.45
N LYS A 318 6.90 16.70 -9.33
CA LYS A 318 7.09 17.43 -8.07
C LYS A 318 7.26 16.47 -6.89
N VAL A 319 7.94 16.95 -5.84
CA VAL A 319 8.02 16.27 -4.54
C VAL A 319 6.95 16.86 -3.63
N PHE A 320 6.14 16.00 -3.05
CA PHE A 320 5.19 16.43 -2.02
C PHE A 320 5.88 16.47 -0.65
N VAL A 321 5.74 17.61 0.01
CA VAL A 321 6.22 17.83 1.38
C VAL A 321 5.05 18.34 2.20
N PRO A 322 4.68 17.67 3.30
CA PRO A 322 3.65 18.20 4.20
C PRO A 322 4.02 19.58 4.74
N GLU A 323 3.06 20.50 4.78
CA GLU A 323 3.30 21.89 5.25
C GLU A 323 3.28 22.02 6.77
N GLN A 324 2.73 21.03 7.48
CA GLN A 324 2.52 21.06 8.92
C GLN A 324 3.84 21.07 9.66
N MET A 325 3.91 21.92 10.69
CA MET A 325 5.08 22.02 11.56
C MET A 325 5.42 20.67 12.19
N GLY A 326 6.70 20.30 12.16
CA GLY A 326 7.22 19.04 12.71
C GLY A 326 7.22 17.86 11.76
N ILE A 327 6.50 17.93 10.61
CA ILE A 327 6.47 16.87 9.61
C ILE A 327 6.84 17.35 8.19
N ARG A 328 7.50 18.50 8.07
CA ARG A 328 7.95 19.07 6.78
C ARG A 328 9.07 18.25 6.15
N HIS A 329 8.76 17.02 5.73
CA HIS A 329 9.69 16.15 5.05
C HIS A 329 8.91 15.09 4.27
N PRO A 330 9.29 14.73 3.02
CA PRO A 330 8.54 13.79 2.19
C PRO A 330 8.31 12.41 2.83
N ARG A 331 9.18 11.97 3.73
CA ARG A 331 9.05 10.70 4.47
C ARG A 331 7.78 10.59 5.31
N PHE A 332 7.17 11.72 5.67
CA PHE A 332 5.95 11.75 6.47
C PHE A 332 4.67 11.82 5.63
N ALA A 333 4.79 11.93 4.30
CA ALA A 333 3.65 12.10 3.40
C ALA A 333 2.60 11.00 3.59
N THR A 334 3.01 9.73 3.60
CA THR A 334 2.08 8.59 3.77
C THR A 334 1.43 8.58 5.15
N SER A 335 2.19 8.82 6.24
CA SER A 335 1.61 8.87 7.59
C SER A 335 0.71 10.09 7.79
N TYR A 336 1.02 11.21 7.17
CA TYR A 336 0.16 12.40 7.15
C TYR A 336 -1.15 12.11 6.40
N ALA A 337 -1.07 11.48 5.24
CA ALA A 337 -2.25 11.08 4.47
C ALA A 337 -3.17 10.12 5.24
N LEU A 338 -2.58 9.15 5.94
CA LEU A 338 -3.33 8.22 6.81
C LEU A 338 -4.00 8.94 7.98
N GLY A 339 -3.34 9.92 8.57
CA GLY A 339 -3.91 10.72 9.67
C GLY A 339 -5.11 11.58 9.26
N LEU A 340 -5.19 11.98 7.98
CA LEU A 340 -6.31 12.74 7.44
C LEU A 340 -7.44 11.86 6.88
N TYR A 341 -7.20 10.56 6.69
CA TYR A 341 -8.05 9.70 5.89
C TYR A 341 -9.48 9.62 6.43
N GLU A 342 -9.65 9.37 7.72
CA GLU A 342 -10.99 9.25 8.31
C GLU A 342 -11.76 10.57 8.34
N ASP A 343 -11.08 11.69 8.51
CA ASP A 343 -11.71 13.00 8.55
C ASP A 343 -12.31 13.40 7.21
N ARG A 344 -11.71 12.92 6.12
CA ARG A 344 -12.12 13.21 4.74
C ARG A 344 -13.12 12.23 4.14
N LEU A 345 -13.39 11.10 4.81
CA LEU A 345 -14.42 10.17 4.34
C LEU A 345 -15.81 10.84 4.36
N SER A 346 -16.55 10.67 3.27
CA SER A 346 -17.96 11.08 3.21
C SER A 346 -18.82 10.27 4.18
N GLY A 347 -20.04 10.72 4.46
CA GLY A 347 -20.97 9.98 5.32
C GLY A 347 -21.30 8.60 4.76
N ILE A 348 -21.39 8.48 3.42
CA ILE A 348 -21.71 7.21 2.78
C ILE A 348 -20.49 6.25 2.77
N ASP A 349 -19.29 6.76 2.58
CA ASP A 349 -18.07 5.95 2.66
C ASP A 349 -17.88 5.36 4.06
N ARG A 350 -18.19 6.14 5.11
CA ARG A 350 -18.15 5.66 6.50
C ARG A 350 -19.13 4.51 6.75
N LEU A 351 -20.35 4.59 6.21
CA LEU A 351 -21.34 3.52 6.31
C LEU A 351 -20.84 2.24 5.62
N ILE A 352 -20.34 2.35 4.40
CA ILE A 352 -19.81 1.20 3.65
C ILE A 352 -18.60 0.59 4.38
N LYS A 353 -17.72 1.42 4.92
CA LYS A 353 -16.56 0.98 5.68
C LYS A 353 -16.92 0.23 6.96
N GLN A 354 -18.01 0.62 7.62
CA GLN A 354 -18.56 -0.13 8.76
C GLN A 354 -18.89 -1.57 8.37
N VAL A 355 -19.52 -1.81 7.22
CA VAL A 355 -19.83 -3.16 6.73
C VAL A 355 -18.57 -3.98 6.47
N VAL A 356 -17.52 -3.38 5.92
CA VAL A 356 -16.22 -4.03 5.70
C VAL A 356 -15.60 -4.46 7.03
N GLN A 357 -15.63 -3.59 8.05
CA GLN A 357 -15.10 -3.88 9.38
C GLN A 357 -15.90 -5.00 10.06
N GLU A 358 -17.23 -4.99 9.99
CA GLU A 358 -18.09 -6.06 10.52
C GLU A 358 -17.78 -7.42 9.88
N ALA A 359 -17.51 -7.45 8.57
CA ALA A 359 -17.16 -8.68 7.84
C ALA A 359 -15.81 -9.28 8.27
N ASP A 360 -14.85 -8.45 8.65
CA ASP A 360 -13.53 -8.89 9.15
C ASP A 360 -13.61 -9.35 10.63
N PHE A 361 -14.35 -8.63 11.48
CA PHE A 361 -14.52 -8.96 12.90
C PHE A 361 -15.43 -10.16 13.14
N GLY A 362 -16.48 -10.36 12.33
CA GLY A 362 -17.43 -11.48 12.45
C GLY A 362 -16.76 -12.85 12.22
N LYS A 363 -15.77 -12.90 11.33
CA LYS A 363 -14.98 -14.14 11.09
C LYS A 363 -14.02 -14.46 12.23
N THR A 364 -13.49 -13.47 12.94
CA THR A 364 -12.54 -13.67 14.05
C THR A 364 -13.21 -14.24 15.30
N THR A 365 -14.50 -13.95 15.53
CA THR A 365 -15.26 -14.52 16.65
C THR A 365 -15.69 -15.97 16.39
N ALA A 366 -15.95 -16.34 15.14
CA ALA A 366 -16.26 -17.72 14.77
C ALA A 366 -15.01 -18.65 14.88
N GLU A 367 -13.85 -18.17 14.43
CA GLU A 367 -12.59 -18.94 14.52
C GLU A 367 -12.11 -19.14 15.98
N ASN A 368 -12.40 -18.20 16.89
CA ASN A 368 -12.06 -18.35 18.31
C ASN A 368 -13.00 -19.29 19.07
N ASN A 369 -14.22 -19.52 18.59
CA ASN A 369 -15.15 -20.49 19.21
C ASN A 369 -14.85 -21.94 18.81
N ASP A 370 -14.31 -22.17 17.61
CA ASP A 370 -13.90 -23.50 17.17
C ASP A 370 -12.58 -23.99 17.82
N ALA A 371 -11.72 -23.07 18.27
CA ALA A 371 -10.47 -23.42 18.95
C ALA A 371 -10.66 -23.92 20.41
N ASN A 372 -11.88 -23.81 20.98
CA ASN A 372 -12.17 -24.19 22.37
C ASN A 372 -12.92 -25.51 22.50
N HIS A 373 -13.13 -26.27 21.42
CA HIS A 373 -13.62 -27.65 21.46
C HIS A 373 -12.43 -28.60 21.32
N GLN A 374 -11.81 -28.95 22.45
CA GLN A 374 -10.99 -30.16 22.59
C GLN A 374 -11.90 -31.37 22.60
N PRO A 375 -11.71 -32.38 21.74
CA PRO A 375 -12.35 -33.68 21.92
C PRO A 375 -11.64 -34.42 23.06
N GLN A 376 -12.42 -34.80 24.05
CA GLN A 376 -12.01 -35.75 25.08
C GLN A 376 -11.64 -37.09 24.44
N SER A 377 -10.53 -37.60 24.91
CA SER A 377 -9.97 -38.89 24.59
C SER A 377 -10.93 -40.04 24.89
N GLU A 378 -11.20 -40.92 23.93
CA GLU A 378 -11.52 -42.31 24.18
C GLU A 378 -10.56 -43.22 23.40
N SER A 379 -9.91 -44.03 24.18
CA SER A 379 -8.99 -45.09 23.81
C SER A 379 -9.74 -46.34 23.33
N ALA A 380 -9.29 -46.99 22.25
CA ALA A 380 -9.10 -48.42 22.12
C ALA A 380 -8.70 -48.88 20.71
N VAL A 381 -7.48 -49.35 20.57
CA VAL A 381 -7.01 -50.70 20.15
C VAL A 381 -7.59 -51.29 18.85
N ASN A 382 -6.84 -51.47 17.81
CA ASN A 382 -6.15 -52.65 17.29
C ASN A 382 -5.81 -52.59 15.76
N SER A 383 -4.56 -52.81 15.50
CA SER A 383 -3.87 -53.69 14.51
C SER A 383 -4.51 -53.99 13.15
N ASN A 384 -3.83 -53.68 12.03
CA ASN A 384 -3.06 -54.63 11.20
C ASN A 384 -2.54 -54.01 9.88
N SER A 385 -1.25 -54.07 9.79
CA SER A 385 -0.28 -54.42 8.72
C SER A 385 -0.65 -54.36 7.23
N ARG A 386 0.18 -53.55 6.49
CA ARG A 386 1.03 -53.81 5.28
C ARG A 386 0.38 -53.85 3.88
N PRO A 387 1.21 -53.75 2.81
CA PRO A 387 2.26 -52.75 2.46
C PRO A 387 2.17 -52.20 0.98
N ILE A 388 2.96 -51.17 0.74
CA ILE A 388 3.74 -50.74 -0.44
C ILE A 388 3.41 -51.32 -1.83
N GLN A 389 3.19 -50.45 -2.79
CA GLN A 389 3.74 -50.61 -4.15
C GLN A 389 4.11 -49.26 -4.82
N LYS A 390 5.39 -49.16 -5.19
CA LYS A 390 6.01 -48.21 -6.09
C LYS A 390 5.63 -48.54 -7.55
N ARG A 391 5.46 -47.52 -8.38
CA ARG A 391 5.79 -47.42 -9.82
C ARG A 391 5.75 -45.95 -10.21
N ALA A 392 6.76 -45.33 -10.55
CA ALA A 392 7.74 -45.21 -11.65
C ALA A 392 7.13 -44.67 -12.95
N ASP A 393 7.67 -43.50 -13.32
CA ASP A 393 7.90 -42.94 -14.65
C ASP A 393 6.79 -42.78 -15.69
N ARG A 394 6.59 -41.52 -16.05
CA ARG A 394 6.66 -41.11 -17.48
C ARG A 394 6.85 -39.61 -17.64
N GLU A 395 7.99 -39.25 -18.16
CA GLU A 395 8.30 -37.98 -18.82
C GLU A 395 7.44 -37.72 -20.05
N GLN A 396 7.47 -36.45 -20.43
CA GLN A 396 7.22 -35.82 -21.75
C GLN A 396 5.86 -35.15 -21.95
N ASN A 397 5.78 -33.86 -21.93
CA ASN A 397 5.78 -33.04 -23.15
C ASN A 397 5.57 -31.55 -22.83
N THR A 398 6.62 -30.79 -23.02
CA THR A 398 6.58 -29.32 -23.17
C THR A 398 5.90 -28.94 -24.47
N LYS A 399 4.83 -28.17 -24.41
CA LYS A 399 4.41 -27.29 -25.50
C LYS A 399 4.03 -25.92 -24.97
N LYS A 400 4.82 -24.93 -25.43
CA LYS A 400 4.61 -23.50 -25.32
C LYS A 400 3.15 -23.12 -25.58
N LYS A 401 2.57 -22.33 -24.69
CA LYS A 401 1.46 -21.42 -24.97
C LYS A 401 1.79 -20.05 -24.39
N ASP A 402 2.72 -19.38 -25.03
CA ASP A 402 2.85 -17.94 -24.96
C ASP A 402 1.82 -17.35 -25.95
N GLY A 403 0.94 -16.48 -25.50
CA GLY A 403 0.10 -15.72 -26.40
C GLY A 403 -1.27 -15.25 -25.90
N SER A 404 -1.74 -15.69 -24.72
CA SER A 404 -3.12 -15.38 -24.29
C SER A 404 -3.24 -14.34 -23.16
N PHE A 405 -2.17 -14.02 -22.44
CA PHE A 405 -2.22 -13.08 -21.32
C PHE A 405 -2.17 -11.61 -21.73
N SER A 406 -1.49 -11.29 -22.84
CA SER A 406 -1.32 -9.91 -23.30
C SER A 406 -2.62 -9.23 -23.76
N ASN A 407 -3.52 -10.01 -24.40
CA ASN A 407 -4.75 -9.44 -24.96
C ASN A 407 -5.88 -9.21 -23.95
N LYS A 408 -5.91 -9.99 -22.85
CA LYS A 408 -6.87 -9.74 -21.76
C LYS A 408 -6.49 -8.52 -20.91
N PHE A 409 -5.20 -8.22 -20.79
CA PHE A 409 -4.75 -7.03 -20.06
C PHE A 409 -5.01 -5.74 -20.84
N LYS A 410 -4.85 -5.74 -22.17
CA LYS A 410 -5.14 -4.57 -23.00
C LYS A 410 -6.63 -4.18 -22.99
N SER A 411 -7.54 -5.17 -22.98
CA SER A 411 -8.97 -4.89 -22.90
C SER A 411 -9.44 -4.40 -21.53
N LEU A 412 -8.72 -4.77 -20.45
CA LEU A 412 -9.03 -4.30 -19.11
C LEU A 412 -8.63 -2.82 -18.92
N PHE A 413 -7.57 -2.37 -19.61
CA PHE A 413 -7.07 -0.99 -19.45
C PHE A 413 -7.88 0.03 -20.25
N ASN A 414 -8.30 -0.31 -21.46
CA ASN A 414 -9.17 0.56 -22.25
C ASN A 414 -10.52 0.80 -21.56
N ASN A 415 -11.02 -0.19 -20.76
CA ASN A 415 -12.22 -0.03 -19.94
C ASN A 415 -11.96 0.62 -18.57
N LEU A 416 -10.73 1.01 -18.25
CA LEU A 416 -10.39 1.65 -16.96
C LEU A 416 -10.43 3.17 -17.05
N PHE A 417 -10.35 3.72 -18.26
CA PHE A 417 -10.34 5.16 -18.55
C PHE A 417 -11.59 5.63 -19.33
N ASP A 418 -12.48 4.72 -19.74
CA ASP A 418 -13.85 5.00 -20.17
C ASP A 418 -14.80 4.77 -18.98
#